data_61632c78f14541e0d54b8bb040176ddf
#
_entry.id   61632c78f14541e0d54b8bb040176ddf
#
_cell.length_a   1.000
_cell.length_b   1.000
_cell.length_c   1.000
_cell.angle_alpha   90.00
_cell.angle_beta   90.00
_cell.angle_gamma   90.00
#
_symmetry.space_group_name_H-M   'P 1'
#
loop_
_entity.id
_entity.type
_entity.pdbx_description
1 polymer ?
#
loop_
_entity_poly.entity_id
_entity_poly.type
_entity_poly.pdbx_seq_one_letter_code
_entity_poly.pdbx_strand_id
1 'polypeptide(L)'
;PIWFEEGTLTLLDIYGTNHDPMIWEKPDMFCPDRFAKWEGSPFSFIPQGGGDYLMGHRCAGEWVTIEVMKVTLDYLANQIDYDVPDQDLSFSMVNMPSIPHSKVEINNVKRRM
;
A
#
# COMPACT_ATOMS: atom_id res chain seq x y z
N PRO A 1 26.84 6.50 -5.80
CA PRO A 1 26.00 7.68 -5.55
C PRO A 1 25.77 8.42 -6.87
N ILE A 2 24.53 8.82 -7.11
CA ILE A 2 24.18 9.68 -8.23
C ILE A 2 24.05 11.10 -7.65
N TRP A 3 24.69 12.05 -8.29
CA TRP A 3 24.64 13.46 -7.91
C TRP A 3 23.75 14.22 -8.88
N PHE A 4 22.88 15.03 -8.36
CA PHE A 4 22.05 15.96 -9.12
C PHE A 4 22.55 17.38 -8.89
N GLU A 5 22.47 18.20 -9.93
CA GLU A 5 22.75 19.63 -9.77
C GLU A 5 21.66 20.31 -8.95
N GLU A 6 22.02 21.40 -8.27
CA GLU A 6 21.04 22.21 -7.53
C GLU A 6 19.94 22.71 -8.47
N GLY A 7 18.70 22.59 -8.05
CA GLY A 7 17.53 22.97 -8.85
C GLY A 7 17.01 21.87 -9.78
N THR A 8 17.64 20.70 -9.83
CA THR A 8 17.12 19.57 -10.62
C THR A 8 15.82 19.06 -10.02
N LEU A 9 14.73 19.07 -10.80
CA LEU A 9 13.47 18.43 -10.43
C LEU A 9 13.66 16.91 -10.43
N THR A 10 13.52 16.29 -9.27
CA THR A 10 13.62 14.84 -9.11
C THR A 10 12.26 14.27 -8.70
N LEU A 11 11.79 13.28 -9.45
CA LEU A 11 10.55 12.56 -9.17
C LEU A 11 10.88 11.16 -8.66
N LEU A 12 10.27 10.79 -7.53
CA LEU A 12 10.33 9.43 -7.01
C LEU A 12 9.12 8.64 -7.53
N ASP A 13 9.38 7.65 -8.38
CA ASP A 13 8.35 6.71 -8.84
C ASP A 13 8.10 5.64 -7.77
N ILE A 14 7.15 5.93 -6.89
CA ILE A 14 6.75 5.01 -5.79
C ILE A 14 6.06 3.78 -6.37
N TYR A 15 5.16 3.98 -7.34
CA TYR A 15 4.42 2.87 -7.94
C TYR A 15 5.36 1.92 -8.68
N GLY A 16 6.19 2.44 -9.58
CA GLY A 16 7.16 1.65 -10.32
C GLY A 16 8.15 0.94 -9.42
N THR A 17 8.64 1.60 -8.37
CA THR A 17 9.54 0.96 -7.39
C THR A 17 8.87 -0.21 -6.67
N ASN A 18 7.63 -0.05 -6.23
CA ASN A 18 6.88 -1.10 -5.52
C ASN A 18 6.40 -2.23 -6.45
N HIS A 19 6.46 -2.04 -7.77
CA HIS A 19 6.06 -3.02 -8.79
C HIS A 19 7.23 -3.40 -9.71
N ASP A 20 8.49 -3.12 -9.33
CA ASP A 20 9.64 -3.46 -10.13
C ASP A 20 9.77 -4.98 -10.31
N PRO A 21 9.64 -5.52 -11.54
CA PRO A 21 9.73 -6.95 -11.80
C PRO A 21 11.15 -7.53 -11.56
N MET A 22 12.17 -6.68 -11.44
CA MET A 22 13.52 -7.10 -11.06
C MET A 22 13.62 -7.43 -9.58
N ILE A 23 12.68 -6.95 -8.76
CA ILE A 23 12.62 -7.14 -7.30
C ILE A 23 11.47 -8.07 -6.93
N TRP A 24 10.31 -7.92 -7.57
CA TRP A 24 9.08 -8.57 -7.21
C TRP A 24 8.61 -9.57 -8.27
N GLU A 25 8.53 -10.83 -7.92
CA GLU A 25 7.87 -11.82 -8.77
C GLU A 25 6.37 -11.51 -8.85
N LYS A 26 5.82 -11.42 -10.08
CA LYS A 26 4.40 -11.10 -10.34
C LYS A 26 3.96 -9.85 -9.57
N PRO A 27 4.55 -8.68 -9.85
CA PRO A 27 4.37 -7.47 -9.06
C PRO A 27 2.91 -6.99 -8.99
N ASP A 28 2.11 -7.22 -10.03
CA ASP A 28 0.70 -6.82 -10.10
C ASP A 28 -0.26 -7.80 -9.38
N MET A 29 0.25 -8.90 -8.86
CA MET A 29 -0.57 -9.85 -8.11
C MET A 29 -0.55 -9.55 -6.62
N PHE A 30 -1.74 -9.53 -6.00
CA PHE A 30 -1.86 -9.52 -4.56
C PHE A 30 -1.33 -10.83 -3.97
N CYS A 31 -0.16 -10.80 -3.38
CA CYS A 31 0.54 -11.95 -2.83
C CYS A 31 1.20 -11.59 -1.48
N PRO A 32 0.41 -11.51 -0.39
CA PRO A 32 0.91 -11.06 0.91
C PRO A 32 2.01 -11.98 1.48
N ASP A 33 1.98 -13.26 1.15
CA ASP A 33 2.96 -14.25 1.63
C ASP A 33 4.41 -13.93 1.21
N ARG A 34 4.60 -13.11 0.16
CA ARG A 34 5.94 -12.66 -0.26
C ARG A 34 6.69 -11.89 0.83
N PHE A 35 5.96 -11.30 1.76
CA PHE A 35 6.54 -10.54 2.86
C PHE A 35 6.86 -11.38 4.11
N ALA A 36 6.41 -12.65 4.18
CA ALA A 36 6.61 -13.48 5.36
C ALA A 36 8.10 -13.73 5.69
N LYS A 37 8.96 -13.74 4.67
CA LYS A 37 10.41 -13.94 4.79
C LYS A 37 11.21 -12.88 4.03
N TRP A 38 10.60 -11.72 3.80
CA TRP A 38 11.25 -10.66 3.05
C TRP A 38 12.30 -9.95 3.91
N GLU A 39 13.54 -9.96 3.45
CA GLU A 39 14.69 -9.29 4.06
C GLU A 39 15.29 -8.26 3.10
N GLY A 40 14.45 -7.63 2.29
CA GLY A 40 14.88 -6.70 1.26
C GLY A 40 15.37 -5.36 1.79
N SER A 41 15.93 -4.59 0.88
CA SER A 41 16.41 -3.24 1.15
C SER A 41 15.26 -2.31 1.59
N PRO A 42 15.49 -1.36 2.50
CA PRO A 42 14.52 -0.33 2.88
C PRO A 42 14.12 0.60 1.72
N PHE A 43 14.73 0.42 0.55
CA PHE A 43 14.42 1.14 -0.69
C PHE A 43 13.70 0.29 -1.73
N SER A 44 13.46 -0.99 -1.47
CA SER A 44 12.80 -1.90 -2.42
C SER A 44 11.29 -1.93 -2.28
N PHE A 45 10.75 -1.58 -1.11
CA PHE A 45 9.31 -1.44 -0.87
C PHE A 45 9.06 -0.14 -0.10
N ILE A 46 8.54 0.84 -0.80
CA ILE A 46 8.48 2.23 -0.34
C ILE A 46 7.07 2.84 -0.41
N PRO A 47 6.01 2.16 0.04
CA PRO A 47 4.64 2.68 -0.09
C PRO A 47 4.43 4.01 0.63
N GLN A 48 5.25 4.32 1.62
CA GLN A 48 5.20 5.55 2.39
C GLN A 48 6.58 6.25 2.47
N GLY A 49 7.39 6.07 1.43
CA GLY A 49 8.77 6.54 1.38
C GLY A 49 9.77 5.45 1.76
N GLY A 50 11.05 5.71 1.57
CA GLY A 50 12.12 4.75 1.74
C GLY A 50 13.22 5.19 2.69
N GLY A 51 14.12 4.26 2.98
CA GLY A 51 15.28 4.50 3.81
C GLY A 51 15.06 4.30 5.31
N ASP A 52 15.96 4.88 6.09
CA ASP A 52 15.87 4.84 7.55
C ASP A 52 14.64 5.59 8.06
N TYR A 53 14.00 5.05 9.08
CA TYR A 53 12.76 5.62 9.61
C TYR A 53 12.95 6.98 10.28
N LEU A 54 14.06 7.16 11.00
CA LEU A 54 14.34 8.38 11.76
C LEU A 54 15.10 9.43 10.93
N MET A 55 15.99 8.97 10.07
CA MET A 55 16.92 9.83 9.32
C MET A 55 16.58 9.95 7.84
N GLY A 56 15.63 9.15 7.34
CA GLY A 56 15.18 9.16 5.96
C GLY A 56 13.91 9.98 5.74
N HIS A 57 13.36 9.87 4.53
CA HIS A 57 12.12 10.55 4.12
C HIS A 57 10.91 9.61 4.15
N ARG A 58 10.79 8.79 5.20
CA ARG A 58 9.61 7.97 5.44
C ARG A 58 8.51 8.79 6.10
N CYS A 59 7.25 8.41 5.83
CA CYS A 59 6.10 9.08 6.42
C CYS A 59 6.10 8.89 7.95
N ALA A 60 6.04 9.98 8.69
CA ALA A 60 5.96 9.93 10.15
C ALA A 60 4.68 9.22 10.67
N GLY A 61 3.63 9.16 9.84
CA GLY A 61 2.37 8.47 10.13
C GLY A 61 2.35 6.98 9.77
N GLU A 62 3.46 6.40 9.29
CA GLU A 62 3.49 5.01 8.81
C GLU A 62 2.97 4.01 9.84
N TRP A 63 3.45 4.09 11.08
CA TRP A 63 3.03 3.18 12.14
C TRP A 63 1.55 3.30 12.49
N VAL A 64 1.03 4.52 12.53
CA VAL A 64 -0.41 4.76 12.76
C VAL A 64 -1.23 4.16 11.63
N THR A 65 -0.80 4.35 10.38
CA THR A 65 -1.46 3.75 9.22
C THR A 65 -1.48 2.23 9.30
N ILE A 66 -0.34 1.61 9.63
CA ILE A 66 -0.24 0.16 9.78
C ILE A 66 -1.19 -0.35 10.87
N GLU A 67 -1.23 0.28 12.02
CA GLU A 67 -2.11 -0.14 13.12
C GLU A 67 -3.60 0.03 12.77
N VAL A 68 -3.98 1.13 12.13
CA VAL A 68 -5.35 1.32 11.64
C VAL A 68 -5.73 0.23 10.64
N MET A 69 -4.82 -0.11 9.70
CA MET A 69 -5.06 -1.20 8.73
C MET A 69 -5.23 -2.55 9.44
N LYS A 70 -4.39 -2.89 10.42
CA LYS A 70 -4.50 -4.13 11.19
C LYS A 70 -5.84 -4.24 11.91
N VAL A 71 -6.23 -3.19 12.64
CA VAL A 71 -7.52 -3.15 13.37
C VAL A 71 -8.69 -3.26 12.41
N THR A 72 -8.64 -2.57 11.28
CA THR A 72 -9.69 -2.62 10.26
C THR A 72 -9.81 -4.02 9.65
N LEU A 73 -8.68 -4.63 9.29
CA LEU A 73 -8.67 -6.00 8.73
C LEU A 73 -9.18 -7.01 9.75
N ASP A 74 -8.75 -6.93 11.00
CA ASP A 74 -9.24 -7.81 12.07
C ASP A 74 -10.75 -7.66 12.26
N TYR A 75 -11.25 -6.43 12.28
CA TYR A 75 -12.67 -6.16 12.42
C TYR A 75 -13.47 -6.75 11.25
N LEU A 76 -13.07 -6.48 10.02
CA LEU A 76 -13.74 -6.97 8.80
C LEU A 76 -13.67 -8.50 8.69
N ALA A 77 -12.53 -9.10 9.02
CA ALA A 77 -12.31 -10.53 8.84
C ALA A 77 -12.90 -11.39 9.97
N ASN A 78 -12.89 -10.89 11.22
CA ASN A 78 -13.16 -11.70 12.39
C ASN A 78 -14.40 -11.28 13.19
N GLN A 79 -14.85 -10.03 13.09
CA GLN A 79 -15.87 -9.51 13.99
C GLN A 79 -17.23 -9.26 13.33
N ILE A 80 -17.26 -9.19 12.01
CA ILE A 80 -18.51 -8.98 11.25
C ILE A 80 -18.63 -9.96 10.08
N ASP A 81 -19.88 -10.22 9.70
CA ASP A 81 -20.25 -10.84 8.43
C ASP A 81 -20.84 -9.75 7.54
N TYR A 82 -20.56 -9.82 6.26
CA TYR A 82 -21.06 -8.87 5.26
C TYR A 82 -21.04 -9.49 3.87
N ASP A 83 -21.83 -8.93 2.97
CA ASP A 83 -21.80 -9.25 1.57
C ASP A 83 -21.02 -8.18 0.82
N VAL A 84 -20.26 -8.60 -0.18
CA VAL A 84 -19.56 -7.71 -1.11
C VAL A 84 -20.32 -7.78 -2.45
N PRO A 85 -21.03 -6.73 -2.85
CA PRO A 85 -21.72 -6.71 -4.15
C PRO A 85 -20.70 -6.67 -5.29
N ASP A 86 -21.18 -7.00 -6.50
CA ASP A 86 -20.42 -6.75 -7.72
C ASP A 86 -20.19 -5.23 -7.88
N GLN A 87 -18.94 -4.82 -8.02
CA GLN A 87 -18.56 -3.41 -7.96
C GLN A 87 -17.27 -3.13 -8.75
N ASP A 88 -17.13 -1.90 -9.22
CA ASP A 88 -15.96 -1.47 -9.96
C ASP A 88 -14.83 -1.01 -9.01
N LEU A 89 -13.92 -1.93 -8.71
CA LEU A 89 -12.73 -1.67 -7.90
C LEU A 89 -11.53 -1.13 -8.71
N SER A 90 -11.68 -0.89 -10.00
CA SER A 90 -10.63 -0.23 -10.79
C SER A 90 -10.41 1.20 -10.29
N PHE A 91 -9.21 1.71 -10.48
CA PHE A 91 -8.83 3.05 -10.05
C PHE A 91 -7.96 3.75 -11.09
N SER A 92 -7.90 5.07 -11.01
CA SER A 92 -7.05 5.91 -11.87
C SER A 92 -5.85 6.42 -11.11
N MET A 93 -4.66 6.28 -11.70
CA MET A 93 -3.42 6.85 -11.16
C MET A 93 -3.33 8.38 -11.35
N VAL A 94 -4.21 8.96 -12.16
CA VAL A 94 -4.27 10.42 -12.38
C VAL A 94 -5.02 11.12 -11.23
N ASN A 95 -5.94 10.41 -10.59
CA ASN A 95 -6.73 10.95 -9.49
C ASN A 95 -5.97 10.82 -8.16
N MET A 96 -6.00 11.88 -7.34
CA MET A 96 -5.36 11.89 -6.03
C MET A 96 -6.40 12.28 -4.96
N PRO A 97 -6.65 11.42 -3.97
CA PRO A 97 -6.13 10.07 -3.80
C PRO A 97 -6.70 9.08 -4.82
N SER A 98 -5.91 8.07 -5.20
CA SER A 98 -6.36 6.99 -6.05
C SER A 98 -7.26 6.05 -5.23
N ILE A 99 -8.55 6.12 -5.47
CA ILE A 99 -9.56 5.27 -4.83
C ILE A 99 -10.34 4.50 -5.90
N PRO A 100 -10.88 3.33 -5.58
CA PRO A 100 -11.76 2.60 -6.50
C PRO A 100 -12.93 3.45 -6.99
N HIS A 101 -13.35 3.27 -8.25
CA HIS A 101 -14.43 4.05 -8.86
C HIS A 101 -15.75 3.89 -8.10
N SER A 102 -16.10 2.68 -7.68
CA SER A 102 -17.27 2.42 -6.82
C SER A 102 -17.03 2.79 -5.34
N LYS A 103 -15.80 3.19 -4.95
CA LYS A 103 -15.32 3.12 -3.56
C LYS A 103 -15.25 1.65 -3.11
N VAL A 104 -15.56 1.33 -1.86
CA VAL A 104 -15.72 -0.06 -1.40
C VAL A 104 -17.06 -0.15 -0.71
N GLU A 105 -17.97 -0.93 -1.30
CA GLU A 105 -19.32 -1.14 -0.80
C GLU A 105 -19.41 -2.49 -0.12
N ILE A 106 -20.04 -2.53 1.05
CA ILE A 106 -20.41 -3.75 1.76
C ILE A 106 -21.87 -3.66 2.18
N ASN A 107 -22.57 -4.78 2.10
CA ASN A 107 -24.00 -4.87 2.42
C ASN A 107 -24.27 -5.90 3.51
N ASN A 108 -25.48 -5.87 4.07
CA ASN A 108 -25.96 -6.86 5.06
C ASN A 108 -25.01 -7.07 6.26
N VAL A 109 -24.38 -6.01 6.70
CA VAL A 109 -23.39 -6.06 7.80
C VAL A 109 -24.04 -6.54 9.08
N LYS A 110 -23.47 -7.59 9.69
CA LYS A 110 -23.92 -8.17 10.98
C LYS A 110 -22.70 -8.45 11.84
N ARG A 111 -22.84 -8.24 13.14
CA ARG A 111 -21.81 -8.64 14.09
C ARG A 111 -21.78 -10.17 14.22
N ARG A 112 -20.62 -10.78 14.19
CA ARG A 112 -20.44 -12.18 14.57
C ARG A 112 -20.68 -12.33 16.07
N MET A 113 -21.47 -13.35 16.42
CA MET A 113 -21.73 -13.70 17.82
C MET A 113 -20.69 -14.70 18.31
#